data_d19d23727c03ec32ca162b5c9f72ae1f
#
_entry.id   d19d23727c03ec32ca162b5c9f72ae1f
#
_cell.length_a   1.000
_cell.length_b   1.000
_cell.length_c   1.000
_cell.angle_alpha   90.00
_cell.angle_beta   90.00
_cell.angle_gamma   90.00
#
_symmetry.space_group_name_H-M   'P 1'
#
loop_
_entity.id
_entity.type
_entity.pdbx_description
1 polymer ?
#
loop_
_entity_poly.entity_id
_entity_poly.type
_entity_poly.pdbx_seq_one_letter_code
_entity_poly.pdbx_strand_id
1 'polypeptide(L)' 'MTINKFQGKTQEEAIAKAKEEFGERAVIMNIREVKPKGLFRAFKNSTFEVTAAMEEKEHF' A
#
# COMPACT_ATOMS: atom_id res chain seq x y z
N MET A 1 3.35 14.97 -7.70
CA MET A 1 3.50 13.89 -6.73
C MET A 1 2.19 13.21 -6.47
N THR A 2 2.16 11.93 -6.59
CA THR A 2 0.93 11.17 -6.46
C THR A 2 1.09 10.22 -5.28
N ILE A 3 0.10 10.20 -4.40
CA ILE A 3 0.14 9.35 -3.23
C ILE A 3 -1.09 8.47 -3.23
N ASN A 4 -0.88 7.19 -3.07
CA ASN A 4 -1.96 6.23 -3.02
C ASN A 4 -1.71 5.24 -1.91
N LYS A 5 -2.80 4.62 -1.47
CA LYS A 5 -2.73 3.58 -0.46
C LYS A 5 -3.09 2.25 -1.08
N PHE A 6 -2.34 1.24 -0.71
CA PHE A 6 -2.54 -0.11 -1.22
C PHE A 6 -2.70 -1.05 -0.05
N GLN A 7 -3.54 -2.03 -0.22
CA GLN A 7 -3.80 -2.99 0.84
C GLN A 7 -3.52 -4.39 0.34
N GLY A 8 -3.04 -5.22 1.24
CA GLY A 8 -2.77 -6.60 0.91
C GLY A 8 -2.84 -7.44 2.15
N LYS A 9 -2.83 -8.74 1.96
CA LYS A 9 -2.85 -9.66 3.10
C LYS A 9 -1.54 -9.63 3.86
N THR A 10 -0.47 -9.29 3.21
CA THR A 10 0.84 -9.17 3.84
C THR A 10 1.47 -7.88 3.40
N GLN A 11 2.54 -7.51 4.10
CA GLN A 11 3.28 -6.32 3.71
C GLN A 11 3.81 -6.46 2.30
N GLU A 12 4.34 -7.62 2.00
CA GLU A 12 4.92 -7.82 0.67
C GLU A 12 3.87 -7.69 -0.41
N GLU A 13 2.68 -8.18 -0.13
CA GLU A 13 1.63 -8.10 -1.12
C GLU A 13 1.23 -6.65 -1.36
N ALA A 14 1.11 -5.88 -0.29
CA ALA A 14 0.75 -4.47 -0.42
C ALA A 14 1.84 -3.70 -1.15
N ILE A 15 3.09 -4.01 -0.81
CA ILE A 15 4.20 -3.33 -1.48
C ILE A 15 4.24 -3.70 -2.94
N ALA A 16 3.99 -4.96 -3.25
CA ALA A 16 3.99 -5.40 -4.63
C ALA A 16 2.92 -4.67 -5.43
N LYS A 17 1.76 -4.47 -4.83
CA LYS A 17 0.72 -3.73 -5.52
C LYS A 17 1.14 -2.30 -5.79
N ALA A 18 1.80 -1.68 -4.83
CA ALA A 18 2.27 -0.32 -5.02
C ALA A 18 3.28 -0.24 -6.16
N LYS A 19 4.19 -1.20 -6.19
CA LYS A 19 5.19 -1.21 -7.25
C LYS A 19 4.57 -1.53 -8.59
N GLU A 20 3.53 -2.33 -8.58
CA GLU A 20 2.87 -2.67 -9.82
C GLU A 20 2.18 -1.46 -10.40
N GLU A 21 1.62 -0.63 -9.54
CA GLU A 21 0.92 0.55 -9.99
C GLU A 21 1.87 1.66 -10.38
N PHE A 22 2.87 1.91 -9.55
CA PHE A 22 3.79 3.02 -9.75
C PHE A 22 5.09 2.62 -10.43
N GLY A 23 5.36 1.33 -10.49
CA GLY A 23 6.60 0.88 -11.08
C GLY A 23 7.77 1.10 -10.16
N GLU A 24 8.92 1.29 -10.76
CA GLU A 24 10.15 1.45 -10.00
C GLU A 24 10.20 2.76 -9.24
N ARG A 25 9.31 3.67 -9.60
CA ARG A 25 9.32 4.96 -8.94
C ARG A 25 8.51 4.98 -7.66
N ALA A 26 7.95 3.83 -7.30
CA ALA A 26 7.16 3.75 -6.09
C ALA A 26 8.05 3.98 -4.88
N VAL A 27 7.64 4.88 -4.02
CA VAL A 27 8.33 5.16 -2.78
C VAL A 27 7.40 4.81 -1.65
N ILE A 28 7.82 3.84 -0.86
CA ILE A 28 6.99 3.38 0.26
C ILE A 28 7.19 4.34 1.40
N MET A 29 6.11 5.01 1.78
CA MET A 29 6.20 6.03 2.82
C MET A 29 5.82 5.49 4.16
N ASN A 30 4.83 4.60 4.21
CA ASN A 30 4.35 4.14 5.49
C ASN A 30 3.73 2.77 5.31
N ILE A 31 3.84 1.95 6.33
CA ILE A 31 3.24 0.63 6.34
C ILE A 31 2.48 0.50 7.64
N ARG A 32 1.22 0.12 7.54
CA ARG A 32 0.37 -0.01 8.70
C ARG A 32 -0.34 -1.34 8.68
N GLU A 33 -0.59 -1.85 9.84
CA GLU A 33 -1.40 -3.05 9.98
C GLU A 33 -2.80 -2.62 10.37
N VAL A 34 -3.78 -3.01 9.58
CA VAL A 34 -5.16 -2.64 9.81
C VAL A 34 -5.93 -3.87 10.21
N LYS A 35 -6.54 -3.81 11.37
CA LYS A 35 -7.36 -4.91 11.85
C LYS A 35 -8.81 -4.51 11.74
N PRO A 36 -9.60 -5.26 11.02
CA PRO A 36 -11.02 -4.93 10.87
C PRO A 36 -11.74 -5.20 12.18
N LYS A 37 -12.26 -4.15 12.75
CA LYS A 37 -13.02 -4.27 13.96
C LYS A 37 -14.43 -4.68 13.61
N GLY A 38 -14.95 -5.59 14.38
CA GLY A 38 -16.32 -6.03 14.16
C GLY A 38 -16.47 -6.98 13.01
N LEU A 39 -15.45 -7.13 12.21
CA LEU A 39 -15.49 -8.05 11.10
C LEU A 39 -14.50 -9.18 11.25
N PHE A 40 -13.78 -9.21 12.36
CA PHE A 40 -12.78 -10.25 12.50
C PHE A 40 -13.40 -11.64 12.62
N ARG A 41 -14.70 -11.71 12.78
CA ARG A 41 -15.34 -13.01 12.70
C ARG A 41 -15.20 -13.57 11.30
N ALA A 42 -15.34 -12.72 10.31
CA ALA A 42 -15.23 -13.14 8.93
C ALA A 42 -13.80 -13.09 8.47
N PHE A 43 -13.03 -12.15 8.99
CA PHE A 43 -11.62 -12.00 8.60
C PHE A 43 -10.75 -12.32 9.78
N LYS A 44 -10.09 -13.44 9.70
CA LYS A 44 -9.17 -13.82 10.75
C LYS A 44 -7.83 -13.13 10.61
N ASN A 45 -7.54 -12.65 9.44
CA ASN A 45 -6.23 -12.07 9.17
C ASN A 45 -6.32 -10.57 9.10
N SER A 46 -5.28 -9.92 9.56
CA SER A 46 -5.20 -8.47 9.40
C SER A 46 -4.80 -8.13 7.99
N THR A 47 -5.07 -6.89 7.65
CA THR A 47 -4.72 -6.38 6.34
C THR A 47 -3.61 -5.36 6.55
N PHE A 48 -2.65 -5.35 5.63
CA PHE A 48 -1.57 -4.40 5.69
C PHE A 48 -1.83 -3.30 4.67
N GLU A 49 -1.68 -2.08 5.12
CA GLU A 49 -1.90 -0.91 4.27
C GLU A 49 -0.57 -0.23 4.06
N VAL A 50 -0.24 -0.01 2.80
CA VAL A 50 1.00 0.63 2.43
C VAL A 50 0.68 1.94 1.74
N THR A 51 1.26 3.01 2.24
CA THR A 51 1.14 4.30 1.59
C THR A 51 2.36 4.50 0.71
N ALA A 52 2.11 4.62 -0.58
CA ALA A 52 3.18 4.78 -1.53
C ALA A 52 2.99 6.07 -2.29
N ALA A 53 4.09 6.66 -2.68
CA ALA A 53 4.06 7.89 -3.44
C ALA A 53 4.90 7.73 -4.70
N MET A 54 4.50 8.43 -5.72
CA MET A 54 5.25 8.46 -6.95
C MET A 54 5.55 9.90 -7.29
N GLU A 55 6.80 10.17 -7.52
CA GLU A 55 7.22 11.51 -7.85
C GLU A 55 7.19 11.68 -9.35
N GLU A 56 6.40 12.60 -9.82
CA GLU A 56 6.34 12.87 -11.23
C GLU A 56 7.30 13.95 -11.56
N LYS A 57 8.30 13.60 -12.31
CA LYS A 57 9.24 14.57 -12.75
C LYS A 57 8.74 15.22 -14.01
N GLU A 58 8.60 16.48 -13.94
CA GLU A 58 8.29 17.22 -15.14
C GLU A 58 9.49 17.89 -15.63
N HIS A 59 9.71 17.73 -16.89
CA HIS A 59 10.84 18.32 -17.52
C HIS A 59 10.44 19.40 -18.45
N PHE A 60 11.17 20.40 -18.48
CA PHE A 60 10.94 21.49 -19.38
C PHE A 60 12.16 21.82 -20.17
#